data_80ce91a8f53820c2b859197d74ba6190
#
_entry.id   80ce91a8f53820c2b859197d74ba6190
#
_cell.length_a   1.000
_cell.length_b   1.000
_cell.length_c   1.000
_cell.angle_alpha   90.00
_cell.angle_beta   90.00
_cell.angle_gamma   90.00
#
_symmetry.space_group_name_H-M   'P 1'
#
loop_
_entity.id
_entity.type
_entity.pdbx_description
1 polymer ?
#
loop_
_entity_poly.entity_id
_entity_poly.type
_entity_poly.pdbx_seq_one_letter_code
_entity_poly.pdbx_strand_id
1 'polypeptide(L)'
;MRLLNVVPVTEFRTHALEAVRRVNRLGDEVVITAKGKPAAVLISYDEWESIVETLAIKQDPELMAQIRSSLRYFRRGGKGIPLEKIRWGRV
;
A
#
# COMPACT_ATOMS: atom_id res chain seq x y z
N MET A 1 11.89 -6.49 17.56
CA MET A 1 11.92 -5.81 16.26
C MET A 1 11.52 -6.79 15.16
N ARG A 2 10.59 -6.39 14.35
CA ARG A 2 10.17 -7.23 13.25
C ARG A 2 11.12 -7.07 12.06
N LEU A 3 11.52 -8.19 11.49
CA LEU A 3 12.33 -8.16 10.29
C LEU A 3 11.44 -7.86 9.08
N LEU A 4 11.85 -6.90 8.28
CA LEU A 4 11.14 -6.55 7.07
C LEU A 4 11.59 -7.46 5.93
N ASN A 5 10.64 -7.86 5.10
CA ASN A 5 10.96 -8.59 3.89
C ASN A 5 11.37 -7.59 2.82
N VAL A 6 12.56 -7.75 2.28
CA VAL A 6 13.10 -6.84 1.28
C VAL A 6 13.23 -7.58 -0.03
N VAL A 7 12.62 -7.04 -1.07
CA VAL A 7 12.55 -7.71 -2.37
C VAL A 7 12.87 -6.70 -3.47
N PRO A 8 13.81 -6.99 -4.37
CA PRO A 8 14.04 -6.12 -5.52
C PRO A 8 12.80 -6.09 -6.42
N VAL A 9 12.55 -4.96 -7.05
CA VAL A 9 11.37 -4.81 -7.89
C VAL A 9 11.34 -5.84 -9.03
N THR A 10 12.51 -6.25 -9.51
CA THR A 10 12.60 -7.26 -10.57
C THR A 10 12.07 -8.62 -10.12
N GLU A 11 12.30 -8.99 -8.86
CA GLU A 11 11.73 -10.20 -8.29
C GLU A 11 10.28 -10.02 -7.91
N PHE A 12 9.95 -8.85 -7.36
CA PHE A 12 8.57 -8.56 -6.99
C PHE A 12 7.65 -8.71 -8.20
N ARG A 13 8.09 -8.29 -9.36
CA ARG A 13 7.31 -8.37 -10.58
C ARG A 13 6.82 -9.79 -10.87
N THR A 14 7.68 -10.77 -10.65
CA THR A 14 7.34 -12.19 -10.90
C THR A 14 6.53 -12.81 -9.78
N HIS A 15 6.61 -12.27 -8.57
CA HIS A 15 5.97 -12.85 -7.40
C HIS A 15 4.95 -11.93 -6.75
N ALA A 16 4.40 -11.01 -7.53
CA ALA A 16 3.48 -9.99 -6.97
C ALA A 16 2.27 -10.62 -6.29
N LEU A 17 1.67 -11.63 -6.89
CA LEU A 17 0.49 -12.27 -6.32
C LEU A 17 0.81 -12.95 -4.99
N GLU A 18 1.95 -13.64 -4.93
CA GLU A 18 2.39 -14.27 -3.69
C GLU A 18 2.65 -13.23 -2.60
N ALA A 19 3.25 -12.10 -2.98
CA ALA A 19 3.53 -11.03 -2.03
C ALA A 19 2.24 -10.46 -1.46
N VAL A 20 1.24 -10.23 -2.30
CA VAL A 20 -0.06 -9.73 -1.85
C VAL A 20 -0.71 -10.72 -0.89
N ARG A 21 -0.68 -12.00 -1.23
CA ARG A 21 -1.24 -13.04 -0.35
C ARG A 21 -0.52 -13.09 0.99
N ARG A 22 0.78 -12.93 0.96
CA ARG A 22 1.59 -12.98 2.18
C ARG A 22 1.28 -11.83 3.13
N VAL A 23 1.20 -10.60 2.62
CA VAL A 23 0.90 -9.46 3.48
C VAL A 23 -0.52 -9.55 4.05
N ASN A 24 -1.46 -10.11 3.30
CA ASN A 24 -2.83 -10.25 3.77
C ASN A 24 -2.98 -11.35 4.81
N ARG A 25 -2.27 -12.45 4.63
CA ARG A 25 -2.40 -13.60 5.53
C ARG A 25 -1.56 -13.46 6.79
N LEU A 26 -0.33 -12.97 6.66
CA LEU A 26 0.61 -12.92 7.77
C LEU A 26 0.74 -11.53 8.40
N GLY A 27 0.21 -10.50 7.75
CA GLY A 27 0.37 -9.14 8.25
C GLY A 27 1.77 -8.59 8.11
N ASP A 28 2.60 -9.21 7.28
CA ASP A 28 3.96 -8.75 7.05
C ASP A 28 3.98 -7.52 6.15
N GLU A 29 5.07 -6.78 6.21
CA GLU A 29 5.36 -5.72 5.28
C GLU A 29 6.43 -6.20 4.30
N VAL A 30 6.33 -5.76 3.05
CA VAL A 30 7.34 -6.08 2.03
C VAL A 30 7.91 -4.76 1.51
N VAL A 31 9.22 -4.59 1.68
CA VAL A 31 9.91 -3.40 1.15
C VAL A 31 10.41 -3.74 -0.25
N ILE A 32 9.97 -2.98 -1.22
CA ILE A 32 10.35 -3.19 -2.62
C ILE A 32 11.46 -2.20 -2.95
N THR A 33 12.59 -2.73 -3.43
CA THR A 33 13.73 -1.89 -3.76
C THR A 33 13.86 -1.70 -5.26
N ALA A 34 14.42 -0.57 -5.63
CA ALA A 34 14.79 -0.28 -7.01
C ALA A 34 16.21 0.25 -7.00
N LYS A 35 17.08 -0.35 -7.79
CA LYS A 35 18.50 0.01 -7.85
C LYS A 35 19.13 -0.01 -6.45
N GLY A 36 18.78 -0.99 -5.67
CA GLY A 36 19.34 -1.20 -4.34
C GLY A 36 18.83 -0.28 -3.26
N LYS A 37 17.83 0.56 -3.55
CA LYS A 37 17.28 1.51 -2.58
C LYS A 37 15.80 1.25 -2.36
N PRO A 38 15.31 1.46 -1.13
CA PRO A 38 13.89 1.32 -0.86
C PRO A 38 13.08 2.27 -1.75
N ALA A 39 12.10 1.73 -2.45
CA ALA A 39 11.27 2.50 -3.39
C ALA A 39 9.79 2.46 -3.02
N ALA A 40 9.32 1.35 -2.43
CA ALA A 40 7.92 1.20 -2.10
C ALA A 40 7.75 0.20 -0.98
N VAL A 41 6.61 0.22 -0.35
CA VAL A 41 6.26 -0.75 0.69
C VAL A 41 4.90 -1.33 0.35
N LEU A 42 4.82 -2.65 0.39
CA LEU A 42 3.55 -3.37 0.22
C LEU A 42 3.06 -3.79 1.59
N ILE A 43 1.84 -3.40 1.92
CA ILE A 43 1.18 -3.79 3.17
C ILE A 43 -0.25 -4.18 2.84
N SER A 44 -0.91 -4.87 3.78
CA SER A 44 -2.32 -5.19 3.58
C SER A 44 -3.16 -3.92 3.65
N TYR A 45 -4.34 -3.96 3.04
CA TYR A 45 -5.26 -2.83 3.11
C TYR A 45 -5.67 -2.55 4.56
N ASP A 46 -5.87 -3.60 5.35
CA ASP A 46 -6.24 -3.43 6.76
C ASP A 46 -5.15 -2.71 7.53
N GLU A 47 -3.89 -3.03 7.26
CA GLU A 47 -2.77 -2.35 7.89
C GLU A 47 -2.73 -0.88 7.50
N TRP A 48 -2.96 -0.59 6.22
CA TRP A 48 -3.03 0.78 5.74
C TRP A 48 -4.12 1.57 6.44
N GLU A 49 -5.31 0.99 6.62
CA GLU A 49 -6.39 1.64 7.35
C GLU A 49 -6.01 1.96 8.78
N SER A 50 -5.35 1.01 9.44
CA SER A 50 -4.89 1.21 10.82
C SER A 50 -3.92 2.38 10.92
N ILE A 51 -3.00 2.47 9.99
CA ILE A 51 -2.04 3.57 9.95
C ILE A 51 -2.76 4.90 9.77
N VAL A 52 -3.69 4.96 8.83
CA VAL A 52 -4.44 6.17 8.55
C VAL A 52 -5.26 6.60 9.77
N GLU A 53 -5.92 5.66 10.43
CA GLU A 53 -6.71 5.97 11.62
C GLU A 53 -5.84 6.46 12.78
N THR A 54 -4.67 5.89 12.93
CA THR A 54 -3.72 6.33 13.94
C THR A 54 -3.26 7.76 13.67
N LEU A 55 -2.96 8.07 12.43
CA LEU A 55 -2.55 9.40 12.03
C LEU A 55 -3.67 10.42 12.18
N ALA A 56 -4.91 10.01 11.98
CA ALA A 56 -6.07 10.88 12.08
C ALA A 56 -6.20 11.53 13.47
N ILE A 57 -5.66 10.90 14.49
CA ILE A 57 -5.71 11.42 15.85
C ILE A 57 -4.75 12.61 16.01
N LYS A 58 -3.71 12.68 15.20
CA LYS A 58 -2.61 13.64 15.36
C LYS A 58 -2.44 14.61 14.19
N GLN A 59 -3.25 14.48 13.16
CA GLN A 59 -3.02 15.21 11.91
C GLN A 59 -4.13 16.20 11.58
N ASP A 60 -3.92 16.92 10.49
CA ASP A 60 -4.85 17.88 9.96
C ASP A 60 -6.22 17.22 9.68
N PRO A 61 -7.29 17.71 10.34
CA PRO A 61 -8.62 17.11 10.17
C PRO A 61 -9.13 17.14 8.73
N GLU A 62 -8.77 18.17 7.99
CA GLU A 62 -9.24 18.30 6.62
C GLU A 62 -8.63 17.25 5.70
N LEU A 63 -7.32 17.06 5.81
CA LEU A 63 -6.63 16.03 5.05
C LEU A 63 -7.14 14.65 5.42
N MET A 64 -7.33 14.40 6.72
CA MET A 64 -7.81 13.11 7.18
C MET A 64 -9.22 12.83 6.73
N ALA A 65 -10.06 13.85 6.61
CA ALA A 65 -11.40 13.68 6.10
C ALA A 65 -11.39 13.19 4.64
N GLN A 66 -10.49 13.74 3.83
CA GLN A 66 -10.34 13.31 2.45
C GLN A 66 -9.90 11.86 2.35
N ILE A 67 -8.92 11.49 3.16
CA ILE A 67 -8.41 10.10 3.18
C ILE A 67 -9.50 9.14 3.61
N ARG A 68 -10.25 9.47 4.66
CA ARG A 68 -11.34 8.62 5.14
C ARG A 68 -12.45 8.46 4.09
N SER A 69 -12.73 9.52 3.36
CA SER A 69 -13.73 9.48 2.30
C SER A 69 -13.30 8.48 1.22
N SER A 70 -12.04 8.49 0.84
CA SER A 70 -11.50 7.56 -0.15
C SER A 70 -11.57 6.12 0.35
N LEU A 71 -11.22 5.89 1.62
CA LEU A 71 -11.29 4.56 2.21
C LEU A 71 -12.72 4.03 2.22
N ARG A 72 -13.67 4.88 2.59
CA ARG A 72 -15.08 4.46 2.58
C ARG A 72 -15.57 4.13 1.19
N TYR A 73 -15.13 4.89 0.21
CA TYR A 73 -15.49 4.63 -1.18
C TYR A 73 -15.07 3.23 -1.60
N PHE A 74 -13.84 2.85 -1.30
CA PHE A 74 -13.34 1.51 -1.66
C PHE A 74 -14.03 0.41 -0.86
N ARG A 75 -14.35 0.65 0.42
CA ARG A 75 -15.06 -0.34 1.23
C ARG A 75 -16.45 -0.65 0.68
N ARG A 76 -17.08 0.34 0.08
CA ARG A 76 -18.42 0.16 -0.50
C ARG A 76 -18.37 -0.48 -1.88
N GLY A 77 -17.20 -0.94 -2.29
CA GLY A 77 -17.04 -1.55 -3.60
C GLY A 77 -16.83 -0.53 -4.71
N GLY A 78 -16.40 0.68 -4.36
CA GLY A 78 -16.05 1.68 -5.36
C GLY A 78 -14.95 1.18 -6.27
N LYS A 79 -15.07 1.47 -7.55
CA LYS A 79 -14.09 1.04 -8.53
C LYS A 79 -12.94 2.04 -8.60
N GLY A 80 -11.72 1.52 -8.59
CA GLY A 80 -10.57 2.34 -8.84
C GLY A 80 -10.48 2.75 -10.28
N ILE A 81 -9.44 3.51 -10.62
CA ILE A 81 -9.17 3.88 -11.99
C ILE A 81 -8.68 2.65 -12.74
N PRO A 82 -9.28 2.29 -13.89
CA PRO A 82 -8.80 1.16 -14.68
C PRO A 82 -7.31 1.31 -14.99
N LEU A 83 -6.60 0.21 -14.98
CA LEU A 83 -5.15 0.21 -15.16
C LEU A 83 -4.72 0.94 -16.44
N GLU A 84 -5.45 0.76 -17.51
CA GLU A 84 -5.14 1.39 -18.79
C GLU A 84 -5.37 2.91 -18.79
N LYS A 85 -6.10 3.42 -17.80
CA LYS A 85 -6.35 4.86 -17.68
C LYS A 85 -5.44 5.52 -16.66
N ILE A 86 -4.64 4.75 -15.94
CA ILE A 86 -3.69 5.30 -15.01
C ILE A 86 -2.57 5.95 -15.79
N ARG A 87 -2.27 7.17 -15.42
CA ARG A 87 -1.20 7.90 -16.07
C ARG A 87 0.13 7.49 -15.45
N TRP A 88 0.85 6.66 -16.16
CA TRP A 88 2.15 6.19 -15.67
C TRP A 88 3.19 7.27 -15.93
N GLY A 89 3.55 7.99 -14.87
CA GLY A 89 4.60 8.99 -14.97
C GLY A 89 5.97 8.34 -15.02
N ARG A 90 6.97 9.15 -15.21
CA ARG A 90 8.35 8.68 -15.12
C ARG A 90 8.73 8.51 -13.67
N VAL A 91 9.44 7.47 -13.44
CA VAL A 91 9.91 7.13 -12.09
C VAL A 91 11.37 7.54 -11.94
#